data_2deabc6a45a19d9cd6d6acfb40cea856
#
_entry.id   2deabc6a45a19d9cd6d6acfb40cea856
#
_cell.length_a   1.000
_cell.length_b   1.000
_cell.length_c   1.000
_cell.angle_alpha   90.00
_cell.angle_beta   90.00
_cell.angle_gamma   90.00
#
_symmetry.space_group_name_H-M   'P 1'
#
loop_
_entity.id
_entity.type
_entity.pdbx_description
1 polymer ?
#
loop_
_entity_poly.entity_id
_entity_poly.type
_entity_poly.pdbx_seq_one_letter_code
_entity_poly.pdbx_strand_id
1 'polypeptide(L)' 'MDTCNKISRFMAQNDYECKVMGIPKTIDNDLALTDHCPGYGSAAKYIATSCMKIYRDAKVYGTGSITILEIMGRNAGWLT' A
#
# COMPACT_ATOMS: atom_id res chain seq x y z
N MET A 1 -8.77 3.41 9.35
CA MET A 1 -9.75 4.51 9.14
C MET A 1 -11.08 4.26 9.85
N ASP A 2 -11.64 3.06 9.82
CA ASP A 2 -12.92 2.73 10.50
C ASP A 2 -12.90 3.03 12.01
N THR A 3 -11.82 2.65 12.69
CA THR A 3 -11.64 2.95 14.13
C THR A 3 -11.66 4.45 14.42
N CYS A 4 -10.98 5.26 13.62
CA CYS A 4 -11.00 6.72 13.80
C CYS A 4 -12.41 7.29 13.63
N ASN A 5 -13.17 6.80 12.66
CA ASN A 5 -14.55 7.21 12.45
C ASN A 5 -15.45 6.82 13.62
N LYS A 6 -15.32 5.60 14.14
CA LYS A 6 -16.07 5.13 15.32
C LYS A 6 -15.75 5.95 16.57
N ILE A 7 -14.47 6.24 16.82
CA ILE A 7 -14.04 7.07 17.94
C ILE A 7 -14.60 8.50 17.79
N SER A 8 -14.49 9.11 16.62
CA SER A 8 -15.03 10.46 16.36
C SER A 8 -16.53 10.54 16.64
N ARG A 9 -17.29 9.54 16.19
CA ARG A 9 -18.74 9.48 16.46
C ARG A 9 -19.05 9.30 17.94
N PHE A 10 -18.30 8.43 18.62
CA PHE A 10 -18.46 8.19 20.06
C PHE A 10 -18.20 9.47 20.87
N MET A 11 -17.14 10.22 20.56
CA MET A 11 -16.83 11.48 21.20
C MET A 11 -17.95 12.52 20.99
N ALA A 12 -18.44 12.64 19.75
CA ALA A 12 -19.53 13.55 19.45
C ALA A 12 -20.85 13.19 20.17
N GLN A 13 -21.14 11.90 20.33
CA GLN A 13 -22.34 11.43 21.03
C GLN A 13 -22.30 11.67 22.56
N ASN A 14 -21.11 11.81 23.12
CA ASN A 14 -20.91 12.04 24.54
C ASN A 14 -20.53 13.50 24.88
N ASP A 15 -20.73 14.42 23.94
CA ASP A 15 -20.37 15.85 24.07
C ASP A 15 -18.93 16.06 24.55
N TYR A 16 -18.03 15.15 24.16
CA TYR A 16 -16.62 15.23 24.50
C TYR A 16 -15.85 15.95 23.38
N GLU A 17 -15.29 17.11 23.70
CA GLU A 17 -14.50 17.89 22.73
C GLU A 17 -13.16 17.22 22.46
N CYS A 18 -13.14 16.36 21.43
CA CYS A 18 -11.93 15.71 20.95
C CYS A 18 -11.93 15.61 19.44
N LYS A 19 -10.91 16.15 18.80
CA LYS A 19 -10.74 16.05 17.35
C LYS A 19 -9.97 14.78 17.01
N VAL A 20 -10.58 13.90 16.22
CA VAL A 20 -9.98 12.67 15.73
C VAL A 20 -9.54 12.87 14.29
N MET A 21 -8.24 12.83 14.05
CA MET A 21 -7.64 12.96 12.72
C MET A 21 -7.17 11.59 12.22
N GLY A 22 -7.71 11.15 11.09
CA GLY A 22 -7.28 9.92 10.44
C GLY A 22 -6.25 10.22 9.35
N ILE A 23 -5.08 9.58 9.44
CA ILE A 23 -4.05 9.67 8.39
C ILE A 23 -4.11 8.39 7.57
N PRO A 24 -4.55 8.44 6.29
CA PRO A 24 -4.60 7.27 5.44
C PRO A 24 -3.19 6.85 5.04
N LYS A 25 -2.94 5.55 5.00
CA LYS A 25 -1.71 4.96 4.48
C LYS A 25 -2.04 3.60 3.87
N THR A 26 -1.77 3.45 2.58
CA THR A 26 -1.88 2.17 1.88
C THR A 26 -0.92 2.12 0.70
N ILE A 27 -0.34 0.94 0.45
CA ILE A 27 0.47 0.70 -0.75
C ILE A 27 -0.41 0.35 -1.95
N ASP A 28 -1.68 0.00 -1.74
CA ASP A 28 -2.60 -0.43 -2.79
C ASP A 28 -3.08 0.71 -3.70
N ASN A 29 -2.91 1.96 -3.25
CA ASN A 29 -3.37 3.16 -3.93
C ASN A 29 -4.87 3.14 -4.27
N ASP A 30 -5.68 2.58 -3.39
CA ASP A 30 -7.10 2.28 -3.59
C ASP A 30 -8.06 3.21 -2.82
N LEU A 31 -7.57 4.33 -2.33
CA LEU A 31 -8.41 5.31 -1.65
C LEU A 31 -9.16 6.19 -2.65
N ALA A 32 -10.47 6.33 -2.45
CA ALA A 32 -11.30 7.21 -3.27
C ALA A 32 -10.83 8.66 -3.20
N LEU A 33 -10.91 9.38 -4.32
CA LEU A 33 -10.53 10.80 -4.44
C LEU A 33 -9.08 11.10 -4.02
N THR A 34 -8.20 10.11 -4.11
CA THR A 34 -6.79 10.24 -3.75
C THR A 34 -5.93 9.78 -4.92
N ASP A 35 -5.11 10.67 -5.46
CA ASP A 35 -4.24 10.36 -6.59
C ASP A 35 -3.08 9.46 -6.18
N HIS A 36 -2.49 9.73 -5.03
CA HIS A 36 -1.29 9.08 -4.54
C HIS A 36 -1.38 8.84 -3.03
N CYS A 37 -1.60 7.60 -2.67
CA CYS A 37 -1.68 7.22 -1.26
C CYS A 37 -0.30 7.21 -0.60
N PRO A 38 -0.17 7.69 0.64
CA PRO A 38 1.05 7.55 1.42
C PRO A 38 1.51 6.09 1.52
N GLY A 39 2.77 5.84 1.18
CA GLY A 39 3.36 4.50 1.12
C GLY A 39 3.38 3.85 -0.26
N TYR A 40 2.51 4.25 -1.17
CA TYR A 40 2.43 3.68 -2.53
C TYR A 40 3.74 3.89 -3.32
N GLY A 41 4.23 5.11 -3.43
CA GLY A 41 5.44 5.42 -4.22
C GLY A 41 6.69 4.71 -3.71
N SER A 42 6.85 4.60 -2.38
CA SER A 42 7.96 3.85 -1.78
C SER A 42 7.86 2.36 -2.08
N ALA A 43 6.66 1.80 -2.01
CA ALA A 43 6.41 0.40 -2.36
C ALA A 43 6.68 0.14 -3.84
N ALA A 44 6.22 0.98 -4.75
CA ALA A 44 6.47 0.87 -6.18
C ALA A 44 7.97 0.88 -6.50
N LYS A 45 8.72 1.82 -5.91
CA LYS A 45 10.18 1.88 -6.06
C LYS A 45 10.88 0.62 -5.55
N TYR A 46 10.45 0.12 -4.39
CA TYR A 46 11.01 -1.10 -3.81
C TYR A 46 10.78 -2.31 -4.70
N ILE A 47 9.54 -2.47 -5.19
CA ILE A 47 9.15 -3.58 -6.07
C ILE A 47 9.93 -3.53 -7.38
N ALA A 48 9.98 -2.38 -8.06
CA ALA A 48 10.73 -2.21 -9.29
C ALA A 48 12.22 -2.56 -9.11
N THR A 49 12.82 -2.09 -8.03
CA THR A 49 14.23 -2.39 -7.72
C THR A 49 14.43 -3.87 -7.44
N SER A 50 13.53 -4.51 -6.72
CA SER A 50 13.58 -5.94 -6.41
C SER A 50 13.41 -6.80 -7.65
N CYS A 51 12.47 -6.46 -8.53
CA CYS A 51 12.28 -7.11 -9.84
C CYS A 51 13.57 -7.07 -10.66
N MET A 52 14.22 -5.91 -10.75
CA MET A 52 15.49 -5.77 -11.49
C MET A 52 16.62 -6.65 -10.91
N LYS A 53 16.72 -6.73 -9.59
CA LYS A 53 17.72 -7.58 -8.93
C LYS A 53 17.48 -9.04 -9.20
N ILE A 54 16.26 -9.52 -9.00
CA ILE A 54 15.87 -10.92 -9.23
C ILE A 54 16.06 -11.30 -10.70
N TYR A 55 15.70 -10.40 -11.62
CA TYR A 55 15.91 -10.62 -13.05
C TYR A 55 17.39 -10.80 -13.41
N ARG A 56 18.27 -9.97 -12.84
CA ARG A 56 19.72 -10.08 -13.08
C ARG A 56 20.27 -11.36 -12.49
N ASP A 57 19.84 -11.73 -11.29
CA ASP A 57 20.26 -12.97 -10.64
C ASP A 57 19.82 -14.21 -11.46
N ALA A 58 18.58 -14.23 -11.93
CA ALA A 58 18.05 -15.29 -12.77
C ALA A 58 18.82 -15.47 -14.10
N LYS A 59 19.48 -14.43 -14.60
CA LYS A 59 20.27 -14.47 -15.83
C LYS A 59 21.70 -14.98 -15.67
N VAL A 60 22.19 -15.12 -14.45
CA VAL A 60 23.57 -15.56 -14.19
C VAL A 60 23.77 -17.03 -14.59
N TYR A 61 22.73 -17.83 -14.43
CA TYR A 61 22.80 -19.26 -14.73
C TYR A 61 22.31 -19.57 -16.14
N GLY A 62 22.95 -20.50 -16.82
CA GLY A 62 22.56 -20.94 -18.16
C GLY A 62 21.22 -21.67 -18.23
N THR A 63 20.68 -22.11 -17.10
CA THR A 63 19.34 -22.66 -16.94
C THR A 63 18.41 -21.56 -16.49
N GLY A 64 17.41 -21.21 -17.29
CA GLY A 64 16.43 -20.18 -16.93
C GLY A 64 15.65 -20.53 -15.67
N SER A 65 15.33 -19.53 -14.87
CA SER A 65 14.43 -19.66 -13.71
C SER A 65 13.19 -18.82 -13.90
N ILE A 66 12.06 -19.30 -13.38
CA ILE A 66 10.79 -18.55 -13.34
C ILE A 66 10.60 -18.09 -11.91
N THR A 67 10.47 -16.78 -11.72
CA THR A 67 10.19 -16.17 -10.42
C THR A 67 8.87 -15.46 -10.44
N ILE A 68 8.01 -15.77 -9.47
CA ILE A 68 6.72 -15.11 -9.29
C ILE A 68 6.82 -14.16 -8.09
N LEU A 69 6.50 -12.89 -8.31
CA LEU A 69 6.45 -11.87 -7.27
C LEU A 69 4.99 -11.60 -6.92
N GLU A 70 4.58 -12.03 -5.74
CA GLU A 70 3.26 -11.73 -5.21
C GLU A 70 3.27 -10.37 -4.51
N ILE A 71 2.38 -9.47 -4.93
CA ILE A 71 2.28 -8.11 -4.43
C ILE A 71 0.88 -7.91 -3.84
N MET A 72 0.79 -7.14 -2.75
CA MET A 72 -0.50 -6.77 -2.15
C MET A 72 -1.33 -5.90 -3.10
N GLY A 73 -2.63 -5.94 -2.95
CA GLY A 73 -3.57 -5.14 -3.75
C GLY A 73 -4.66 -6.00 -4.39
N ARG A 74 -5.43 -6.71 -3.56
CA ARG A 74 -6.46 -7.68 -3.99
C ARG A 74 -7.36 -7.20 -5.12
N ASN A 75 -7.77 -5.94 -5.08
CA ASN A 75 -8.68 -5.32 -6.05
C ASN A 75 -8.07 -4.12 -6.77
N ALA A 76 -6.79 -3.89 -6.60
CA ALA A 76 -6.08 -2.77 -7.20
C ALA A 76 -4.76 -3.25 -7.81
N GLY A 77 -4.55 -2.99 -9.08
CA GLY A 77 -3.36 -3.40 -9.84
C GLY A 77 -2.29 -2.31 -9.96
N TRP A 78 -2.32 -1.29 -9.12
CA TRP A 78 -1.42 -0.13 -9.27
C TRP A 78 0.06 -0.44 -9.07
N LEU A 79 0.40 -1.47 -8.27
CA LEU A 79 1.78 -1.87 -8.01
C LEU A 79 2.33 -2.86 -9.05
N THR A 80 1.48 -3.50 -9.81
CA THR A 80 1.84 -4.46 -10.87
C THR A 80 2.00 -3.78 -12.22
#